data_de7ca0422215c880a342826ac465c17e
#
_entry.id   de7ca0422215c880a342826ac465c17e
#
_cell.length_a   1.000
_cell.length_b   1.000
_cell.length_c   1.000
_cell.angle_alpha   90.00
_cell.angle_beta   90.00
_cell.angle_gamma   90.00
#
_symmetry.space_group_name_H-M   'P 1'
#
loop_
_entity.id
_entity.type
_entity.pdbx_description
1 polymer ?
#
loop_
_entity_poly.entity_id
_entity_poly.type
_entity_poly.pdbx_seq_one_letter_code
_entity_poly.pdbx_strand_id
1 'polypeptide(L)'
;MSQFNIYARKLDTAFKEARSEYNTAFRALQEAQQASRDANAWRPGDSAEEKQVRTARAALKLHDAEATFNEVSARVWDNFKATRRTIRAELEQAVRAANIANPDAIDNNALELMKTGVLSPADYSAFMERFDGNHTMLKLVGHYAAEAAKTTDSRREAAALNAIALDCQSGEGAVMRAWDSISAISDSCGDGDGYRRKSPGVIVSMSEKWDDLAGEAVE
;
A
#
# COMPACT_ATOMS: atom_id res chain seq x y z
N MET A 1 -2.00 19.49 -3.63
CA MET A 1 -1.37 18.17 -3.46
C MET A 1 -1.04 17.98 -1.98
N SER A 2 -1.40 16.86 -1.40
CA SER A 2 -1.04 16.54 -0.01
C SER A 2 0.49 16.41 0.11
N GLN A 3 1.08 16.99 1.17
CA GLN A 3 2.52 16.85 1.45
C GLN A 3 2.96 15.38 1.59
N PHE A 4 2.02 14.45 1.73
CA PHE A 4 2.26 13.02 1.89
C PHE A 4 2.27 12.24 0.58
N ASN A 5 1.92 12.83 -0.57
CA ASN A 5 1.94 12.16 -1.88
C ASN A 5 3.34 11.63 -2.26
N ILE A 6 4.39 12.22 -1.70
CA ILE A 6 5.76 11.74 -1.91
C ILE A 6 5.93 10.27 -1.48
N TYR A 7 5.23 9.82 -0.44
CA TYR A 7 5.33 8.44 0.05
C TYR A 7 4.59 7.47 -0.86
N ALA A 8 3.45 7.87 -1.43
CA ALA A 8 2.76 7.08 -2.46
C ALA A 8 3.63 6.92 -3.71
N ARG A 9 4.32 7.99 -4.15
CA ARG A 9 5.27 7.93 -5.27
C ARG A 9 6.49 7.06 -4.98
N LYS A 10 7.02 7.09 -3.76
CA LYS A 10 8.11 6.17 -3.36
C LYS A 10 7.65 4.71 -3.45
N LEU A 11 6.42 4.41 -3.00
CA LEU A 11 5.85 3.07 -3.09
C LEU A 11 5.65 2.64 -4.54
N ASP A 12 5.11 3.52 -5.38
CA ASP A 12 4.92 3.28 -6.82
C ASP A 12 6.25 2.95 -7.51
N THR A 13 7.29 3.75 -7.26
CA THR A 13 8.63 3.50 -7.81
C THR A 13 9.15 2.14 -7.37
N ALA A 14 9.11 1.83 -6.07
CA ALA A 14 9.57 0.56 -5.54
C ALA A 14 8.80 -0.64 -6.11
N PHE A 15 7.46 -0.50 -6.30
CA PHE A 15 6.66 -1.55 -6.91
C PHE A 15 7.01 -1.78 -8.38
N LYS A 16 7.18 -0.71 -9.16
CA LYS A 16 7.55 -0.78 -10.59
C LYS A 16 8.93 -1.41 -10.78
N GLU A 17 9.89 -1.11 -9.91
CA GLU A 17 11.21 -1.74 -9.90
C GLU A 17 11.09 -3.25 -9.62
N ALA A 18 10.37 -3.63 -8.57
CA ALA A 18 10.14 -5.03 -8.24
C ALA A 18 9.43 -5.78 -9.37
N ARG A 19 8.37 -5.20 -9.95
CA ARG A 19 7.65 -5.74 -11.11
C ARG A 19 8.58 -5.96 -12.31
N SER A 20 9.43 -4.99 -12.62
CA SER A 20 10.34 -5.06 -13.76
C SER A 20 11.34 -6.20 -13.60
N GLU A 21 11.96 -6.33 -12.44
CA GLU A 21 12.94 -7.39 -12.16
C GLU A 21 12.27 -8.76 -12.16
N TYR A 22 11.10 -8.90 -11.52
CA TYR A 22 10.31 -10.12 -11.50
C TYR A 22 9.90 -10.57 -12.91
N ASN A 23 9.37 -9.67 -13.73
CA ASN A 23 8.92 -9.97 -15.08
C ASN A 23 10.09 -10.39 -15.99
N THR A 24 11.27 -9.79 -15.79
CA THR A 24 12.49 -10.18 -16.52
C THR A 24 12.88 -11.62 -16.20
N ALA A 25 12.91 -11.98 -14.92
CA ALA A 25 13.23 -13.34 -14.49
C ALA A 25 12.16 -14.35 -14.98
N PHE A 26 10.88 -13.98 -14.94
CA PHE A 26 9.80 -14.83 -15.43
C PHE A 26 9.87 -15.08 -16.94
N ARG A 27 10.21 -14.08 -17.74
CA ARG A 27 10.41 -14.25 -19.20
C ARG A 27 11.55 -15.22 -19.48
N ALA A 28 12.67 -15.09 -18.78
CA ALA A 28 13.80 -16.01 -18.93
C ALA A 28 13.39 -17.46 -18.60
N LEU A 29 12.58 -17.66 -17.56
CA LEU A 29 12.00 -18.98 -17.25
C LEU A 29 11.09 -19.49 -18.37
N GLN A 30 10.21 -18.65 -18.90
CA GLN A 30 9.31 -19.03 -20.00
C GLN A 30 10.10 -19.42 -21.27
N GLU A 31 11.16 -18.68 -21.60
CA GLU A 31 12.05 -19.00 -22.73
C GLU A 31 12.74 -20.35 -22.54
N ALA A 32 13.24 -20.64 -21.33
CA ALA A 32 13.84 -21.92 -21.02
C ALA A 32 12.83 -23.08 -21.08
N GLN A 33 11.59 -22.85 -20.61
CA GLN A 33 10.50 -23.82 -20.71
C GLN A 33 10.13 -24.10 -22.18
N GLN A 34 10.07 -23.06 -23.00
CA GLN A 34 9.79 -23.22 -24.43
C GLN A 34 10.94 -23.95 -25.13
N ALA A 35 12.19 -23.58 -24.84
CA ALA A 35 13.35 -24.26 -25.39
C ALA A 35 13.40 -25.75 -25.00
N SER A 36 12.98 -26.10 -23.79
CA SER A 36 12.87 -27.47 -23.32
C SER A 36 11.79 -28.25 -24.11
N ARG A 37 10.62 -27.64 -24.33
CA ARG A 37 9.58 -28.25 -25.17
C ARG A 37 10.05 -28.49 -26.59
N ASP A 38 10.70 -27.48 -27.21
CA ASP A 38 11.23 -27.55 -28.56
C ASP A 38 12.37 -28.57 -28.71
N ALA A 39 13.16 -28.76 -27.67
CA ALA A 39 14.21 -29.77 -27.63
C ALA A 39 13.65 -31.21 -27.60
N ASN A 40 12.50 -31.38 -26.95
CA ASN A 40 11.82 -32.71 -26.90
C ASN A 40 11.09 -33.05 -28.21
N ALA A 41 10.77 -32.04 -29.04
CA ALA A 41 10.12 -32.30 -30.32
C ALA A 41 11.06 -33.04 -31.27
N TRP A 42 10.47 -33.96 -32.04
CA TRP A 42 11.20 -34.71 -33.08
C TRP A 42 11.49 -33.80 -34.28
N ARG A 43 12.72 -33.80 -34.77
CA ARG A 43 13.12 -33.07 -35.97
C ARG A 43 13.48 -34.02 -37.09
N PRO A 44 13.07 -33.76 -38.33
CA PRO A 44 13.48 -34.59 -39.46
C PRO A 44 15.01 -34.64 -39.57
N GLY A 45 15.60 -35.82 -39.62
CA GLY A 45 17.03 -36.06 -39.69
C GLY A 45 17.76 -36.19 -38.35
N ASP A 46 17.07 -36.05 -37.21
CA ASP A 46 17.68 -36.28 -35.91
C ASP A 46 18.06 -37.77 -35.72
N SER A 47 19.26 -38.03 -35.22
CA SER A 47 19.59 -39.33 -34.60
C SER A 47 19.06 -39.37 -33.17
N ALA A 48 18.88 -40.57 -32.60
CA ALA A 48 18.46 -40.73 -31.21
C ALA A 48 19.42 -40.07 -30.22
N GLU A 49 20.73 -40.19 -30.49
CA GLU A 49 21.78 -39.59 -29.67
C GLU A 49 21.75 -38.07 -29.70
N GLU A 50 21.61 -37.44 -30.89
CA GLU A 50 21.51 -36.01 -31.03
C GLU A 50 20.29 -35.44 -30.29
N LYS A 51 19.14 -36.10 -30.41
CA LYS A 51 17.94 -35.76 -29.65
C LYS A 51 18.20 -35.86 -28.15
N GLN A 52 18.82 -36.92 -27.67
CA GLN A 52 19.10 -37.12 -26.26
C GLN A 52 20.02 -36.03 -25.69
N VAL A 53 21.10 -35.69 -26.42
CA VAL A 53 22.03 -34.63 -26.02
C VAL A 53 21.32 -33.27 -25.99
N ARG A 54 20.51 -32.97 -27.02
CA ARG A 54 19.73 -31.72 -27.08
C ARG A 54 18.75 -31.60 -25.92
N THR A 55 18.02 -32.68 -25.62
CA THR A 55 17.06 -32.71 -24.52
C THR A 55 17.74 -32.56 -23.16
N ALA A 56 18.86 -33.27 -22.95
CA ALA A 56 19.63 -33.13 -21.69
C ALA A 56 20.17 -31.73 -21.47
N ARG A 57 20.69 -31.08 -22.51
CA ARG A 57 21.16 -29.68 -22.42
C ARG A 57 20.01 -28.69 -22.13
N ALA A 58 18.86 -28.90 -22.73
CA ALA A 58 17.69 -28.05 -22.50
C ALA A 58 17.12 -28.28 -21.09
N ALA A 59 17.12 -29.50 -20.57
CA ALA A 59 16.71 -29.81 -19.21
C ALA A 59 17.60 -29.13 -18.15
N LEU A 60 18.94 -29.15 -18.37
CA LEU A 60 19.86 -28.43 -17.50
C LEU A 60 19.57 -26.91 -17.49
N LYS A 61 19.44 -26.31 -18.66
CA LYS A 61 19.10 -24.88 -18.76
C LYS A 61 17.78 -24.53 -18.09
N LEU A 62 16.77 -25.39 -18.22
CA LEU A 62 15.48 -25.20 -17.54
C LEU A 62 15.64 -25.27 -16.02
N HIS A 63 16.37 -26.27 -15.52
CA HIS A 63 16.65 -26.38 -14.09
C HIS A 63 17.35 -25.14 -13.52
N ASP A 64 18.37 -24.64 -14.22
CA ASP A 64 19.09 -23.43 -13.82
C ASP A 64 18.18 -22.19 -13.86
N ALA A 65 17.32 -22.08 -14.88
CA ALA A 65 16.37 -21.00 -14.99
C ALA A 65 15.29 -21.03 -13.90
N GLU A 66 14.82 -22.23 -13.53
CA GLU A 66 13.88 -22.43 -12.40
C GLU A 66 14.52 -22.02 -11.07
N ALA A 67 15.75 -22.46 -10.81
CA ALA A 67 16.49 -22.09 -9.61
C ALA A 67 16.69 -20.57 -9.51
N THR A 68 17.16 -19.94 -10.60
CA THR A 68 17.36 -18.50 -10.70
C THR A 68 16.04 -17.73 -10.51
N PHE A 69 14.96 -18.17 -11.15
CA PHE A 69 13.65 -17.53 -10.99
C PHE A 69 13.15 -17.60 -9.54
N ASN A 70 13.28 -18.75 -8.88
CA ASN A 70 12.84 -18.91 -7.50
C ASN A 70 13.62 -17.98 -6.54
N GLU A 71 14.94 -17.88 -6.73
CA GLU A 71 15.78 -16.97 -5.95
C GLU A 71 15.41 -15.51 -6.18
N VAL A 72 15.34 -15.09 -7.44
CA VAL A 72 14.99 -13.70 -7.81
C VAL A 72 13.59 -13.35 -7.32
N SER A 73 12.61 -14.23 -7.53
CA SER A 73 11.23 -14.03 -7.10
C SER A 73 11.14 -13.77 -5.60
N ALA A 74 11.76 -14.63 -4.78
CA ALA A 74 11.76 -14.45 -3.33
C ALA A 74 12.44 -13.14 -2.92
N ARG A 75 13.65 -12.88 -3.41
CA ARG A 75 14.44 -11.70 -3.10
C ARG A 75 13.72 -10.40 -3.46
N VAL A 76 13.13 -10.33 -4.65
CA VAL A 76 12.48 -9.11 -5.17
C VAL A 76 11.30 -8.73 -4.30
N TRP A 77 10.42 -9.68 -4.00
CA TRP A 77 9.23 -9.39 -3.20
C TRP A 77 9.55 -9.17 -1.73
N ASP A 78 10.54 -9.86 -1.16
CA ASP A 78 11.00 -9.61 0.21
C ASP A 78 11.63 -8.21 0.34
N ASN A 79 12.43 -7.79 -0.64
CA ASN A 79 12.99 -6.44 -0.71
C ASN A 79 11.88 -5.38 -0.85
N PHE A 80 10.89 -5.61 -1.71
CA PHE A 80 9.75 -4.71 -1.84
C PHE A 80 9.00 -4.56 -0.51
N LYS A 81 8.70 -5.67 0.17
CA LYS A 81 8.03 -5.65 1.48
C LYS A 81 8.84 -4.89 2.53
N ALA A 82 10.15 -5.09 2.55
CA ALA A 82 11.05 -4.34 3.44
C ALA A 82 11.04 -2.84 3.14
N THR A 83 11.14 -2.46 1.88
CA THR A 83 11.08 -1.06 1.42
C THR A 83 9.74 -0.43 1.78
N ARG A 84 8.63 -1.11 1.55
CA ARG A 84 7.28 -0.66 1.94
C ARG A 84 7.17 -0.39 3.44
N ARG A 85 7.73 -1.27 4.29
CA ARG A 85 7.75 -1.06 5.75
C ARG A 85 8.56 0.18 6.13
N THR A 86 9.69 0.41 5.48
CA THR A 86 10.51 1.61 5.69
C THR A 86 9.76 2.88 5.31
N ILE A 87 9.13 2.90 4.13
CA ILE A 87 8.33 4.04 3.66
C ILE A 87 7.16 4.32 4.62
N ARG A 88 6.49 3.26 5.11
CA ARG A 88 5.43 3.39 6.12
C ARG A 88 5.94 4.07 7.40
N ALA A 89 7.08 3.63 7.92
CA ALA A 89 7.66 4.21 9.13
C ALA A 89 8.04 5.69 8.93
N GLU A 90 8.60 6.03 7.77
CA GLU A 90 8.88 7.44 7.41
C GLU A 90 7.58 8.26 7.33
N LEU A 91 6.52 7.72 6.73
CA LEU A 91 5.21 8.37 6.65
C LEU A 91 4.62 8.60 8.04
N GLU A 92 4.63 7.57 8.92
CA GLU A 92 4.15 7.69 10.31
C GLU A 92 4.90 8.78 11.06
N GLN A 93 6.21 8.85 10.89
CA GLN A 93 7.04 9.89 11.50
C GLN A 93 6.69 11.28 10.96
N ALA A 94 6.50 11.42 9.64
CA ALA A 94 6.14 12.68 9.01
C ALA A 94 4.73 13.16 9.44
N VAL A 95 3.76 12.23 9.53
CA VAL A 95 2.42 12.53 10.04
C VAL A 95 2.48 12.99 11.48
N ARG A 96 3.26 12.34 12.34
CA ARG A 96 3.46 12.76 13.73
C ARG A 96 4.11 14.14 13.81
N ALA A 97 5.16 14.39 13.00
CA ALA A 97 5.84 15.68 12.96
C ALA A 97 4.89 16.79 12.51
N ALA A 98 4.08 16.57 11.47
CA ALA A 98 3.09 17.54 11.01
C ALA A 98 2.02 17.85 12.08
N ASN A 99 1.68 16.85 12.93
CA ASN A 99 0.71 17.03 14.01
C ASN A 99 1.25 17.81 15.21
N ILE A 100 2.56 17.88 15.39
CA ILE A 100 3.21 18.52 16.55
C ILE A 100 3.78 19.89 16.16
N ALA A 101 4.09 20.11 14.88
CA ALA A 101 4.99 21.15 14.43
C ALA A 101 4.38 22.57 14.33
N ASN A 102 3.08 22.78 14.63
CA ASN A 102 2.50 24.11 14.42
C ASN A 102 1.66 24.59 15.61
N PRO A 103 2.31 25.11 16.70
CA PRO A 103 1.60 25.74 17.82
C PRO A 103 0.81 26.99 17.37
N ASP A 104 1.23 27.67 16.31
CA ASP A 104 0.53 28.84 15.75
C ASP A 104 -0.75 28.44 14.98
N ALA A 105 -0.98 27.17 14.77
CA ALA A 105 -2.19 26.64 14.15
C ALA A 105 -3.37 26.52 15.11
N ILE A 106 -3.21 26.85 16.39
CA ILE A 106 -4.28 26.77 17.40
C ILE A 106 -5.15 28.04 17.32
N ASP A 107 -6.42 27.85 16.95
CA ASP A 107 -7.44 28.89 17.08
C ASP A 107 -7.94 28.94 18.53
N ASN A 108 -7.40 29.88 19.31
CA ASN A 108 -7.74 30.05 20.72
C ASN A 108 -9.22 30.37 20.93
N ASN A 109 -9.85 31.12 20.00
CA ASN A 109 -11.27 31.48 20.12
C ASN A 109 -12.16 30.20 19.96
N ALA A 110 -11.84 29.37 18.99
CA ALA A 110 -12.53 28.08 18.82
C ALA A 110 -12.29 27.17 20.03
N LEU A 111 -11.08 27.16 20.58
CA LEU A 111 -10.73 26.36 21.75
C LEU A 111 -11.55 26.82 22.99
N GLU A 112 -11.64 28.12 23.23
CA GLU A 112 -12.45 28.65 24.33
C GLU A 112 -13.94 28.29 24.14
N LEU A 113 -14.50 28.38 22.94
CA LEU A 113 -15.88 27.97 22.66
C LEU A 113 -16.08 26.46 22.96
N MET A 114 -15.16 25.60 22.54
CA MET A 114 -15.24 24.17 22.82
C MET A 114 -15.21 23.87 24.33
N LYS A 115 -14.44 24.62 25.12
CA LYS A 115 -14.37 24.49 26.57
C LYS A 115 -15.67 24.85 27.29
N THR A 116 -16.52 25.69 26.68
CA THR A 116 -17.78 26.09 27.31
C THR A 116 -18.78 24.94 27.48
N GLY A 117 -18.65 23.90 26.69
CA GLY A 117 -19.57 22.76 26.70
C GLY A 117 -20.98 23.05 26.15
N VAL A 118 -21.21 24.21 25.52
CA VAL A 118 -22.52 24.63 24.99
C VAL A 118 -22.73 24.25 23.52
N LEU A 119 -21.71 23.66 22.89
CA LEU A 119 -21.73 23.35 21.46
C LEU A 119 -22.59 22.13 21.14
N SER A 120 -23.39 22.26 20.09
CA SER A 120 -24.18 21.15 19.52
C SER A 120 -23.31 20.25 18.62
N PRO A 121 -23.76 19.03 18.29
CA PRO A 121 -23.07 18.18 17.31
C PRO A 121 -22.87 18.86 15.94
N ALA A 122 -23.79 19.75 15.53
CA ALA A 122 -23.66 20.51 14.27
C ALA A 122 -22.51 21.52 14.32
N ASP A 123 -22.30 22.14 15.49
CA ASP A 123 -21.18 23.09 15.67
C ASP A 123 -19.84 22.38 15.62
N TYR A 124 -19.73 21.19 16.22
CA TYR A 124 -18.53 20.36 16.13
C TYR A 124 -18.25 19.88 14.71
N SER A 125 -19.30 19.54 13.93
CA SER A 125 -19.15 19.21 12.51
C SER A 125 -18.63 20.40 11.70
N ALA A 126 -19.15 21.61 11.97
CA ALA A 126 -18.69 22.84 11.32
C ALA A 126 -17.22 23.15 11.67
N PHE A 127 -16.79 22.89 12.92
CA PHE A 127 -15.38 23.01 13.28
C PHE A 127 -14.51 21.96 12.58
N MET A 128 -14.99 20.74 12.41
CA MET A 128 -14.28 19.71 11.68
C MET A 128 -14.04 20.13 10.22
N GLU A 129 -15.05 20.68 9.55
CA GLU A 129 -14.92 21.21 8.19
C GLU A 129 -13.99 22.44 8.13
N ARG A 130 -14.15 23.39 9.08
CA ARG A 130 -13.32 24.60 9.14
C ARG A 130 -11.84 24.30 9.33
N PHE A 131 -11.52 23.27 10.12
CA PHE A 131 -10.16 22.90 10.45
C PHE A 131 -9.64 21.72 9.61
N ASP A 132 -10.28 21.43 8.48
CA ASP A 132 -9.76 20.44 7.55
C ASP A 132 -8.30 20.74 7.17
N GLY A 133 -7.45 19.73 7.30
CA GLY A 133 -5.99 19.88 7.13
C GLY A 133 -5.23 20.44 8.36
N ASN A 134 -5.90 20.92 9.40
CA ASN A 134 -5.27 21.30 10.67
C ASN A 134 -5.41 20.18 11.72
N HIS A 135 -4.49 19.24 11.70
CA HIS A 135 -4.54 18.04 12.54
C HIS A 135 -4.54 18.36 14.06
N THR A 136 -3.89 19.44 14.49
CA THR A 136 -3.88 19.84 15.90
C THR A 136 -5.27 20.28 16.34
N MET A 137 -5.91 21.14 15.55
CA MET A 137 -7.27 21.57 15.84
C MET A 137 -8.28 20.43 15.72
N LEU A 138 -8.17 19.56 14.74
CA LEU A 138 -9.02 18.37 14.62
C LEU A 138 -8.94 17.47 15.85
N LYS A 139 -7.73 17.24 16.40
CA LYS A 139 -7.58 16.49 17.66
C LYS A 139 -8.28 17.17 18.85
N LEU A 140 -8.21 18.51 18.92
CA LEU A 140 -8.90 19.26 19.96
C LEU A 140 -10.43 19.19 19.77
N VAL A 141 -10.93 19.35 18.56
CA VAL A 141 -12.35 19.15 18.22
C VAL A 141 -12.82 17.76 18.65
N GLY A 142 -12.08 16.71 18.27
CA GLY A 142 -12.40 15.32 18.64
C GLY A 142 -12.37 15.09 20.15
N HIS A 143 -11.39 15.68 20.86
CA HIS A 143 -11.31 15.57 22.32
C HIS A 143 -12.53 16.20 23.00
N TYR A 144 -12.86 17.44 22.65
CA TYR A 144 -14.00 18.14 23.25
C TYR A 144 -15.35 17.56 22.82
N ALA A 145 -15.49 17.05 21.60
CA ALA A 145 -16.67 16.31 21.19
C ALA A 145 -16.87 15.05 22.04
N ALA A 146 -15.79 14.30 22.32
CA ALA A 146 -15.84 13.13 23.20
C ALA A 146 -16.21 13.48 24.66
N GLU A 147 -15.72 14.62 25.18
CA GLU A 147 -16.10 15.11 26.52
C GLU A 147 -17.56 15.54 26.54
N ALA A 148 -18.03 16.29 25.52
CA ALA A 148 -19.44 16.68 25.40
C ALA A 148 -20.38 15.47 25.29
N ALA A 149 -19.95 14.40 24.63
CA ALA A 149 -20.72 13.16 24.53
C ALA A 149 -20.95 12.48 25.89
N LYS A 150 -20.08 12.69 26.88
CA LYS A 150 -20.24 12.13 28.22
C LYS A 150 -21.21 12.94 29.09
N THR A 151 -21.43 14.19 28.77
CA THR A 151 -22.21 15.13 29.58
C THR A 151 -23.62 15.36 29.04
N THR A 152 -23.92 14.98 27.78
CA THR A 152 -25.26 15.12 27.22
C THR A 152 -26.20 14.01 27.67
N ASP A 153 -27.45 14.38 28.02
CA ASP A 153 -28.49 13.41 28.39
C ASP A 153 -29.13 12.72 27.14
N SER A 154 -28.91 13.27 25.97
CA SER A 154 -29.45 12.77 24.72
C SER A 154 -28.58 11.66 24.13
N ARG A 155 -29.08 10.41 24.15
CA ARG A 155 -28.38 9.27 23.52
C ARG A 155 -28.06 9.50 22.04
N ARG A 156 -28.94 10.22 21.32
CA ARG A 156 -28.74 10.54 19.91
C ARG A 156 -27.60 11.54 19.71
N GLU A 157 -27.56 12.58 20.55
CA GLU A 157 -26.48 13.57 20.50
C GLU A 157 -25.15 12.96 20.93
N ALA A 158 -25.13 12.14 21.98
CA ALA A 158 -23.93 11.41 22.40
C ALA A 158 -23.39 10.53 21.28
N ALA A 159 -24.25 9.83 20.53
CA ALA A 159 -23.82 9.02 19.39
C ALA A 159 -23.23 9.87 18.26
N ALA A 160 -23.83 11.02 17.95
CA ALA A 160 -23.34 11.94 16.93
C ALA A 160 -21.98 12.54 17.34
N LEU A 161 -21.83 12.97 18.59
CA LEU A 161 -20.57 13.53 19.13
C LEU A 161 -19.45 12.47 19.15
N ASN A 162 -19.75 11.23 19.52
CA ASN A 162 -18.78 10.13 19.47
C ASN A 162 -18.35 9.82 18.02
N ALA A 163 -19.26 9.89 17.04
CA ALA A 163 -18.92 9.72 15.64
C ALA A 163 -17.94 10.83 15.17
N ILE A 164 -18.21 12.09 15.50
CA ILE A 164 -17.33 13.22 15.21
C ILE A 164 -15.96 13.02 15.88
N ALA A 165 -15.95 12.61 17.15
CA ALA A 165 -14.71 12.35 17.89
C ALA A 165 -13.87 11.25 17.20
N LEU A 166 -14.52 10.22 16.71
CA LEU A 166 -13.86 9.14 15.95
C LEU A 166 -13.30 9.65 14.63
N ASP A 167 -14.08 10.45 13.89
CA ASP A 167 -13.67 11.02 12.62
C ASP A 167 -12.48 11.98 12.80
N CYS A 168 -12.48 12.80 13.83
CA CYS A 168 -11.37 13.70 14.16
C CYS A 168 -10.10 12.93 14.59
N GLN A 169 -10.25 11.85 15.37
CA GLN A 169 -9.12 10.97 15.72
C GLN A 169 -8.57 10.24 14.49
N SER A 170 -9.42 10.00 13.51
CA SER A 170 -9.04 9.40 12.23
C SER A 170 -8.31 10.36 11.28
N GLY A 171 -8.04 11.60 11.67
CA GLY A 171 -7.27 12.54 10.83
C GLY A 171 -5.83 12.03 10.55
N GLU A 172 -5.16 11.43 11.55
CA GLU A 172 -3.98 10.58 11.28
C GLU A 172 -4.40 9.36 10.45
N GLY A 173 -5.58 8.82 10.71
CA GLY A 173 -6.17 7.68 10.05
C GLY A 173 -6.51 7.91 8.59
N ALA A 174 -6.81 9.12 8.11
CA ALA A 174 -7.11 9.32 6.69
C ALA A 174 -5.88 9.06 5.82
N VAL A 175 -4.73 9.64 6.18
CA VAL A 175 -3.45 9.40 5.49
C VAL A 175 -3.02 7.94 5.63
N MET A 176 -3.13 7.39 6.85
CA MET A 176 -2.75 6.00 7.10
C MET A 176 -3.72 5.01 6.44
N ARG A 177 -5.04 5.30 6.40
CA ARG A 177 -6.00 4.49 5.64
C ARG A 177 -5.73 4.52 4.14
N ALA A 178 -5.39 5.68 3.57
CA ALA A 178 -4.98 5.77 2.17
C ALA A 178 -3.72 4.94 1.91
N TRP A 179 -2.74 5.01 2.82
CA TRP A 179 -1.56 4.15 2.77
C TRP A 179 -1.91 2.66 2.85
N ASP A 180 -2.75 2.26 3.78
CA ASP A 180 -3.16 0.86 3.95
C ASP A 180 -3.94 0.37 2.72
N SER A 181 -4.74 1.23 2.09
CA SER A 181 -5.44 0.91 0.84
C SER A 181 -4.47 0.69 -0.32
N ILE A 182 -3.53 1.59 -0.56
CA ILE A 182 -2.54 1.43 -1.64
C ILE A 182 -1.60 0.24 -1.35
N SER A 183 -1.27 -0.02 -0.08
CA SER A 183 -0.50 -1.19 0.32
C SER A 183 -1.25 -2.50 0.04
N ALA A 184 -2.56 -2.55 0.31
CA ALA A 184 -3.41 -3.70 0.00
C ALA A 184 -3.49 -3.94 -1.51
N ILE A 185 -3.55 -2.87 -2.33
CA ILE A 185 -3.47 -2.98 -3.79
C ILE A 185 -2.11 -3.58 -4.20
N SER A 186 -1.01 -3.13 -3.59
CA SER A 186 0.32 -3.68 -3.88
C SER A 186 0.44 -5.17 -3.52
N ASP A 187 -0.18 -5.62 -2.43
CA ASP A 187 -0.25 -7.03 -2.06
C ASP A 187 -1.12 -7.84 -3.04
N SER A 188 -2.16 -7.23 -3.58
CA SER A 188 -3.02 -7.85 -4.60
C SER A 188 -2.32 -7.97 -5.94
N CYS A 189 -1.54 -6.97 -6.32
CA CYS A 189 -0.81 -6.93 -7.60
C CYS A 189 0.51 -7.69 -7.58
N GLY A 190 1.17 -7.83 -6.43
CA GLY A 190 2.42 -8.55 -6.25
C GLY A 190 2.25 -9.91 -5.55
N ASP A 191 3.36 -10.42 -5.01
CA ASP A 191 3.38 -11.57 -4.10
C ASP A 191 3.17 -11.07 -2.67
N GLY A 192 1.91 -10.80 -2.32
CA GLY A 192 1.52 -10.31 -1.00
C GLY A 192 1.72 -11.34 0.12
N ASP A 193 1.49 -10.90 1.37
CA ASP A 193 1.59 -11.73 2.58
C ASP A 193 0.45 -12.78 2.71
N GLY A 194 -0.24 -13.11 1.59
CA GLY A 194 -1.36 -14.05 1.59
C GLY A 194 -0.94 -15.49 1.90
N TYR A 195 -1.86 -16.25 2.54
CA TYR A 195 -1.68 -17.68 2.88
C TYR A 195 -1.43 -18.60 1.68
N ARG A 196 -1.66 -18.15 0.46
CA ARG A 196 -1.41 -18.89 -0.78
C ARG A 196 -0.51 -18.08 -1.68
N ARG A 197 0.66 -18.64 -1.96
CA ARG A 197 1.52 -18.11 -3.04
C ARG A 197 0.75 -18.13 -4.36
N LYS A 198 0.69 -16.99 -5.01
CA LYS A 198 0.12 -16.88 -6.35
C LYS A 198 1.03 -17.58 -7.35
N SER A 199 0.44 -18.16 -8.41
CA SER A 199 1.28 -18.68 -9.50
C SER A 199 2.00 -17.51 -10.20
N PRO A 200 3.21 -17.74 -10.74
CA PRO A 200 3.98 -16.68 -11.38
C PRO A 200 3.23 -15.91 -12.48
N GLY A 201 2.47 -16.61 -13.31
CA GLY A 201 1.67 -15.97 -14.36
C GLY A 201 0.56 -15.08 -13.81
N VAL A 202 -0.02 -15.41 -12.66
CA VAL A 202 -1.02 -14.55 -11.99
C VAL A 202 -0.35 -13.30 -11.44
N ILE A 203 0.85 -13.41 -10.85
CA ILE A 203 1.58 -12.24 -10.35
C ILE A 203 1.90 -11.29 -11.51
N VAL A 204 2.39 -11.79 -12.65
CA VAL A 204 2.66 -10.97 -13.83
C VAL A 204 1.40 -10.23 -14.29
N SER A 205 0.30 -10.96 -14.53
CA SER A 205 -0.96 -10.37 -14.99
C SER A 205 -1.56 -9.37 -14.01
N MET A 206 -1.46 -9.62 -12.71
CA MET A 206 -1.97 -8.69 -11.69
C MET A 206 -1.06 -7.47 -11.53
N SER A 207 0.27 -7.64 -11.66
CA SER A 207 1.21 -6.54 -11.55
C SER A 207 1.06 -5.51 -12.69
N GLU A 208 0.58 -5.93 -13.86
CA GLU A 208 0.26 -5.03 -14.98
C GLU A 208 -0.91 -4.09 -14.66
N LYS A 209 -1.82 -4.50 -13.76
CA LYS A 209 -2.96 -3.67 -13.33
C LYS A 209 -2.58 -2.63 -12.28
N TRP A 210 -1.35 -2.63 -11.79
CA TRP A 210 -0.89 -1.69 -10.77
C TRP A 210 -1.10 -0.23 -11.20
N ASP A 211 -0.71 0.11 -12.42
CA ASP A 211 -0.79 1.49 -12.92
C ASP A 211 -2.24 2.00 -12.98
N ASP A 212 -3.21 1.11 -13.31
CA ASP A 212 -4.63 1.44 -13.33
C ASP A 212 -5.22 1.58 -11.92
N LEU A 213 -4.82 0.72 -10.98
CA LEU A 213 -5.40 0.64 -9.64
C LEU A 213 -4.78 1.64 -8.66
N ALA A 214 -3.51 1.99 -8.86
CA ALA A 214 -2.77 2.89 -7.99
C ALA A 214 -2.73 4.34 -8.53
N GLY A 215 -3.08 4.56 -9.80
CA GLY A 215 -2.93 5.85 -10.49
C GLY A 215 -3.56 7.01 -9.75
N GLU A 216 -4.82 6.88 -9.32
CA GLU A 216 -5.53 7.93 -8.56
C GLU A 216 -4.91 8.22 -7.19
N ALA A 217 -4.22 7.27 -6.58
CA ALA A 217 -3.60 7.43 -5.27
C ALA A 217 -2.19 8.02 -5.33
N VAL A 218 -1.57 8.02 -6.52
CA VAL A 218 -0.18 8.48 -6.75
C VAL A 218 -0.15 9.90 -7.35
N GLU A 219 -1.20 10.33 -8.04
CA GLU A 219 -1.39 11.69 -8.56
C GLU A 219 -1.72 12.69 -7.44
#